data_f504fd621fe2ef0c50784f64c8ead326
#
_entry.id   f504fd621fe2ef0c50784f64c8ead326
#
_cell.length_a   1.000
_cell.length_b   1.000
_cell.length_c   1.000
_cell.angle_alpha   90.00
_cell.angle_beta   90.00
_cell.angle_gamma   90.00
#
_symmetry.space_group_name_H-M   'P 1'
#
loop_
_entity.id
_entity.type
_entity.pdbx_description
1 polymer ?
#
loop_
_entity_poly.entity_id
_entity_poly.type
_entity_poly.pdbx_seq_one_letter_code
_entity_poly.pdbx_strand_id
1 'polypeptide(L)'
;MSLATSTTPSALTRPLLPATAARPATHWIDHIWFAPLVLTVLCGSLFFYGLNIGQLYRTETLRAILGAEFLRNGDWIVPRLYGEPLFTKPPGMYAAIALASWPFGRVTEATARLPSAVAATITVLLFYWYFRRQTGKVGGLIAAVILPLNIMWLDKAPSAEIDMLQVAWVAAAIIFLLRALEADEEGHGGGIWWMAAVLCVAGGVLTKWTAPAFFYGTAIPLLWCRGRLRLLWGRQHLCSAAVGASICIGWAVLAVSRTGWEVFYNTVSREALMRLSPAHHDRPYPWVETLAHPLILFAANLPWSVCLFWALRPSFARLWDERGRRLLQALHCWIWPNLLFWSSIPEHATRHSFPLCAGMTGMAAMVWIAWLDGRLKWPVRWIRPISVLVGMAMFWVGLKLVFLHGVVPSRNDTREPREKAAQIAAAVPESATLYLFRLKDEGIMFYYGRPVRRLHGIEHLPSSGEPLYCILEKTEWEGYDQSRPAEAVLWLRDEQGSEIVLARFTDLQPHDDGS
;
A
#
# COMPACT_ATOMS: atom_id res chain seq x y z
N MET A 1 -5.37 -75.85 -43.86
CA MET A 1 -4.80 -74.79 -44.71
C MET A 1 -5.65 -73.55 -44.52
N SER A 2 -5.19 -72.61 -43.70
CA SER A 2 -5.68 -71.28 -43.68
C SER A 2 -4.65 -70.41 -43.02
N LEU A 3 -4.10 -69.48 -43.80
CA LEU A 3 -3.05 -68.55 -43.42
C LEU A 3 -3.63 -67.41 -42.59
N ALA A 4 -3.16 -67.24 -41.37
CA ALA A 4 -3.44 -66.02 -40.53
C ALA A 4 -2.44 -64.94 -40.89
N THR A 5 -2.88 -63.85 -41.47
CA THR A 5 -2.11 -62.63 -41.71
C THR A 5 -2.14 -61.77 -40.45
N SER A 6 -0.99 -61.63 -39.80
CA SER A 6 -0.77 -60.70 -38.71
C SER A 6 -0.54 -59.27 -39.24
N THR A 7 -1.44 -58.36 -38.96
CA THR A 7 -1.25 -56.92 -39.19
C THR A 7 -0.66 -56.30 -37.93
N THR A 8 0.61 -55.89 -38.00
CA THR A 8 1.27 -55.02 -37.01
C THR A 8 0.68 -53.59 -37.06
N PRO A 9 0.34 -52.98 -35.94
CA PRO A 9 -0.08 -51.57 -35.94
C PRO A 9 1.14 -50.68 -36.16
N SER A 10 1.05 -49.78 -37.12
CA SER A 10 2.04 -48.74 -37.42
C SER A 10 2.24 -47.81 -36.21
N ALA A 11 3.49 -47.71 -35.80
CA ALA A 11 3.92 -46.73 -34.80
C ALA A 11 3.62 -45.31 -35.31
N LEU A 12 2.65 -44.64 -34.66
CA LEU A 12 2.41 -43.22 -34.81
C LEU A 12 3.65 -42.48 -34.31
N THR A 13 4.48 -42.03 -35.25
CA THR A 13 5.58 -41.11 -34.99
C THR A 13 5.04 -39.83 -34.36
N ARG A 14 5.24 -39.68 -33.06
CA ARG A 14 5.09 -38.38 -32.36
C ARG A 14 5.98 -37.35 -33.04
N PRO A 15 5.48 -36.16 -33.42
CA PRO A 15 6.35 -35.12 -33.91
C PRO A 15 7.31 -34.74 -32.74
N LEU A 16 8.60 -34.93 -32.95
CA LEU A 16 9.65 -34.43 -32.10
C LEU A 16 9.49 -32.90 -32.06
N LEU A 17 9.15 -32.37 -30.89
CA LEU A 17 9.26 -30.93 -30.64
C LEU A 17 10.68 -30.52 -31.04
N PRO A 18 10.86 -29.43 -31.80
CA PRO A 18 12.21 -28.99 -32.18
C PRO A 18 13.03 -28.80 -30.91
N ALA A 19 14.23 -29.43 -30.88
CA ALA A 19 15.19 -29.25 -29.83
C ALA A 19 15.35 -27.75 -29.57
N THR A 20 15.16 -27.35 -28.32
CA THR A 20 15.35 -25.98 -27.85
C THR A 20 16.67 -25.47 -28.40
N ALA A 21 16.61 -24.47 -29.32
CA ALA A 21 17.79 -23.81 -29.83
C ALA A 21 18.63 -23.39 -28.60
N ALA A 22 19.88 -23.83 -28.56
CA ALA A 22 20.80 -23.53 -27.47
C ALA A 22 20.80 -22.01 -27.27
N ARG A 23 20.34 -21.55 -26.10
CA ARG A 23 20.40 -20.13 -25.73
C ARG A 23 21.85 -19.68 -25.87
N PRO A 24 22.15 -18.56 -26.54
CA PRO A 24 23.50 -18.00 -26.50
C PRO A 24 23.88 -17.83 -25.04
N ALA A 25 25.01 -18.39 -24.65
CA ALA A 25 25.50 -18.37 -23.27
C ALA A 25 25.68 -16.92 -22.82
N THR A 26 24.69 -16.39 -22.08
CA THR A 26 24.78 -15.09 -21.40
C THR A 26 25.48 -15.30 -20.07
N HIS A 27 26.79 -15.61 -20.11
CA HIS A 27 27.63 -15.93 -18.97
C HIS A 27 27.50 -14.96 -17.79
N TRP A 28 27.22 -13.69 -18.06
CA TRP A 28 27.13 -12.63 -17.05
C TRP A 28 25.79 -12.63 -16.28
N ILE A 29 24.65 -13.05 -16.89
CA ILE A 29 23.35 -13.15 -16.20
C ILE A 29 23.35 -14.34 -15.21
N ASP A 30 24.14 -15.37 -15.50
CA ASP A 30 24.27 -16.52 -14.63
C ASP A 30 25.15 -16.27 -13.41
N HIS A 31 25.89 -15.16 -13.39
CA HIS A 31 26.70 -14.79 -12.24
C HIS A 31 25.83 -14.56 -11.01
N ILE A 32 26.24 -15.12 -9.87
CA ILE A 32 25.45 -15.11 -8.62
C ILE A 32 25.09 -13.69 -8.15
N TRP A 33 25.93 -12.71 -8.41
CA TRP A 33 25.79 -11.32 -7.96
C TRP A 33 24.99 -10.44 -8.92
N PHE A 34 24.72 -10.87 -10.14
CA PHE A 34 24.10 -10.02 -11.16
C PHE A 34 22.68 -9.59 -10.77
N ALA A 35 21.79 -10.54 -10.46
CA ALA A 35 20.42 -10.22 -10.08
C ALA A 35 20.34 -9.41 -8.76
N PRO A 36 21.07 -9.77 -7.67
CA PRO A 36 21.15 -8.93 -6.48
C PRO A 36 21.61 -7.50 -6.78
N LEU A 37 22.64 -7.31 -7.59
CA LEU A 37 23.14 -5.98 -7.95
C LEU A 37 22.08 -5.16 -8.68
N VAL A 38 21.46 -5.72 -9.73
CA VAL A 38 20.39 -5.03 -10.50
C VAL A 38 19.24 -4.63 -9.59
N LEU A 39 18.77 -5.53 -8.73
CA LEU A 39 17.66 -5.25 -7.83
C LEU A 39 18.03 -4.25 -6.74
N THR A 40 19.26 -4.29 -6.22
CA THR A 40 19.74 -3.28 -5.26
C THR A 40 19.81 -1.89 -5.88
N VAL A 41 20.37 -1.76 -7.09
CA VAL A 41 20.42 -0.48 -7.81
C VAL A 41 19.01 0.02 -8.13
N LEU A 42 18.13 -0.84 -8.62
CA LEU A 42 16.76 -0.47 -8.98
C LEU A 42 15.95 -0.03 -7.73
N CYS A 43 15.93 -0.84 -6.68
CA CYS A 43 15.22 -0.50 -5.45
C CYS A 43 15.85 0.71 -4.75
N GLY A 44 17.18 0.79 -4.70
CA GLY A 44 17.92 1.92 -4.14
C GLY A 44 17.52 3.24 -4.80
N SER A 45 17.54 3.27 -6.14
CA SER A 45 17.20 4.47 -6.91
C SER A 45 15.71 4.80 -6.88
N LEU A 46 14.81 3.80 -6.97
CA LEU A 46 13.37 4.06 -7.01
C LEU A 46 12.74 4.27 -5.63
N PHE A 47 13.21 3.61 -4.57
CA PHE A 47 12.52 3.61 -3.29
C PHE A 47 13.27 4.36 -2.19
N PHE A 48 14.59 4.23 -2.12
CA PHE A 48 15.37 4.80 -1.02
C PHE A 48 15.98 6.16 -1.33
N TYR A 49 16.34 6.41 -2.59
CA TYR A 49 16.87 7.71 -2.97
C TYR A 49 15.83 8.80 -2.77
N GLY A 50 16.18 9.83 -2.01
CA GLY A 50 15.35 11.01 -1.79
C GLY A 50 14.22 10.84 -0.75
N LEU A 51 14.26 9.85 0.14
CA LEU A 51 13.26 9.71 1.22
C LEU A 51 13.20 10.94 2.15
N ASN A 52 14.30 11.67 2.26
CA ASN A 52 14.39 12.91 3.03
C ASN A 52 14.10 14.17 2.21
N ILE A 53 13.89 14.05 0.89
CA ILE A 53 13.61 15.18 0.01
C ILE A 53 12.11 15.50 0.08
N GLY A 54 11.81 16.77 0.32
CA GLY A 54 10.44 17.26 0.41
C GLY A 54 9.76 17.01 1.76
N GLN A 55 8.98 17.99 2.13
CA GLN A 55 8.18 17.98 3.35
C GLN A 55 7.07 16.92 3.24
N LEU A 56 6.66 16.36 4.37
CA LEU A 56 5.52 15.44 4.43
C LEU A 56 4.23 16.20 4.10
N TYR A 57 3.29 15.51 3.47
CA TYR A 57 2.07 16.14 2.96
C TYR A 57 0.83 15.27 3.17
N ARG A 58 -0.28 15.91 3.57
CA ARG A 58 -1.59 15.25 3.77
C ARG A 58 -1.49 13.99 4.64
N THR A 59 -1.86 12.84 4.06
CA THR A 59 -1.89 11.56 4.76
C THR A 59 -0.51 11.07 5.22
N GLU A 60 0.60 11.53 4.63
CA GLU A 60 1.94 11.22 5.14
C GLU A 60 2.13 11.81 6.54
N THR A 61 1.77 13.11 6.72
CA THR A 61 1.90 13.81 8.00
C THR A 61 1.04 13.20 9.08
N LEU A 62 -0.21 12.86 8.75
CA LEU A 62 -1.10 12.14 9.67
C LEU A 62 -0.45 10.82 10.16
N ARG A 63 0.16 10.04 9.25
CA ARG A 63 0.84 8.78 9.63
C ARG A 63 2.08 9.02 10.47
N ALA A 64 2.83 10.08 10.15
CA ALA A 64 4.02 10.48 10.89
C ALA A 64 3.69 10.93 12.32
N ILE A 65 2.63 11.73 12.51
CA ILE A 65 2.14 12.14 13.84
C ILE A 65 1.75 10.91 14.67
N LEU A 66 0.96 10.00 14.11
CA LEU A 66 0.54 8.79 14.82
C LEU A 66 1.73 7.87 15.16
N GLY A 67 2.74 7.79 14.29
CA GLY A 67 4.00 7.10 14.59
C GLY A 67 4.81 7.79 15.68
N ALA A 68 4.84 9.13 15.69
CA ALA A 68 5.50 9.91 16.73
C ALA A 68 4.80 9.76 18.10
N GLU A 69 3.45 9.69 18.09
CA GLU A 69 2.70 9.43 19.32
C GLU A 69 3.01 8.05 19.91
N PHE A 70 3.17 7.01 19.07
CA PHE A 70 3.60 5.68 19.54
C PHE A 70 4.97 5.71 20.21
N LEU A 71 5.93 6.48 19.66
CA LEU A 71 7.25 6.66 20.28
C LEU A 71 7.17 7.42 21.59
N ARG A 72 6.37 8.49 21.66
CA ARG A 72 6.29 9.40 22.80
C ARG A 72 5.55 8.77 23.97
N ASN A 73 4.41 8.14 23.70
CA ASN A 73 3.50 7.65 24.73
C ASN A 73 3.71 6.17 25.09
N GLY A 74 4.46 5.41 24.27
CA GLY A 74 4.67 3.97 24.45
C GLY A 74 3.40 3.10 24.28
N ASP A 75 2.27 3.69 23.89
CA ASP A 75 1.01 2.96 23.63
C ASP A 75 0.92 2.54 22.15
N TRP A 76 1.38 1.34 21.85
CA TRP A 76 1.41 0.76 20.50
C TRP A 76 0.07 0.08 20.09
N ILE A 77 -0.93 0.14 20.95
CA ILE A 77 -2.24 -0.51 20.70
C ILE A 77 -3.25 0.50 20.18
N VAL A 78 -3.34 1.69 20.80
CA VAL A 78 -4.34 2.70 20.46
C VAL A 78 -3.68 3.86 19.70
N PRO A 79 -3.90 3.97 18.38
CA PRO A 79 -3.48 5.17 17.65
C PRO A 79 -4.22 6.40 18.19
N ARG A 80 -3.49 7.47 18.52
CA ARG A 80 -4.07 8.72 19.01
C ARG A 80 -3.64 9.88 18.14
N LEU A 81 -4.59 10.74 17.78
CA LEU A 81 -4.34 11.99 17.09
C LEU A 81 -4.77 13.14 17.99
N TYR A 82 -3.80 13.94 18.41
CA TYR A 82 -4.03 15.08 19.30
C TYR A 82 -4.73 14.72 20.63
N GLY A 83 -4.37 13.55 21.15
CA GLY A 83 -4.93 12.99 22.39
C GLY A 83 -6.17 12.07 22.19
N GLU A 84 -6.86 12.14 21.05
CA GLU A 84 -8.06 11.33 20.79
C GLU A 84 -7.75 10.01 20.09
N PRO A 85 -8.41 8.90 20.44
CA PRO A 85 -8.29 7.63 19.74
C PRO A 85 -8.73 7.74 18.28
N LEU A 86 -7.95 7.15 17.37
CA LEU A 86 -8.22 7.18 15.93
C LEU A 86 -8.15 5.77 15.32
N PHE A 87 -9.28 5.12 15.13
CA PHE A 87 -9.38 3.76 14.55
C PHE A 87 -9.78 3.75 13.06
N THR A 88 -9.61 4.85 12.34
CA THR A 88 -9.87 4.89 10.88
C THR A 88 -9.03 3.86 10.13
N LYS A 89 -7.83 3.59 10.63
CA LYS A 89 -6.97 2.50 10.17
C LYS A 89 -6.32 1.80 11.36
N PRO A 90 -6.02 0.49 11.23
CA PRO A 90 -5.28 -0.26 12.22
C PRO A 90 -3.84 0.23 12.40
N PRO A 91 -3.12 -0.19 13.47
CA PRO A 91 -1.86 0.42 13.90
C PRO A 91 -0.64 0.09 13.03
N GLY A 92 -0.72 -0.86 12.09
CA GLY A 92 0.44 -1.44 11.41
C GLY A 92 1.41 -0.45 10.79
N MET A 93 0.89 0.58 10.09
CA MET A 93 1.77 1.61 9.50
C MET A 93 2.40 2.51 10.57
N TYR A 94 1.65 2.88 11.58
CA TYR A 94 2.14 3.76 12.66
C TYR A 94 3.22 3.06 13.49
N ALA A 95 3.00 1.77 13.79
CA ALA A 95 3.99 0.93 14.44
C ALA A 95 5.26 0.76 13.58
N ALA A 96 5.12 0.58 12.27
CA ALA A 96 6.26 0.49 11.36
C ALA A 96 7.06 1.80 11.31
N ILE A 97 6.40 2.97 11.29
CA ILE A 97 7.06 4.28 11.36
C ILE A 97 7.76 4.45 12.71
N ALA A 98 7.10 4.12 13.81
CA ALA A 98 7.69 4.20 15.14
C ALA A 98 8.93 3.31 15.26
N LEU A 99 8.87 2.06 14.78
CA LEU A 99 10.03 1.15 14.75
C LEU A 99 11.18 1.69 13.91
N ALA A 100 10.89 2.22 12.72
CA ALA A 100 11.90 2.82 11.85
C ALA A 100 12.55 4.07 12.47
N SER A 101 11.81 4.78 13.32
CA SER A 101 12.24 6.02 13.97
C SER A 101 12.86 5.80 15.33
N TRP A 102 12.68 4.61 15.93
CA TRP A 102 13.16 4.30 17.29
C TRP A 102 14.63 4.62 17.53
N PRO A 103 15.58 4.25 16.63
CA PRO A 103 17.01 4.54 16.85
C PRO A 103 17.33 6.04 16.89
N PHE A 104 16.45 6.87 16.34
CA PHE A 104 16.64 8.32 16.23
C PHE A 104 15.86 9.11 17.30
N GLY A 105 15.01 8.45 18.09
CA GLY A 105 14.15 9.07 19.10
C GLY A 105 13.08 10.03 18.56
N ARG A 106 13.00 10.23 17.25
CA ARG A 106 12.06 11.12 16.58
C ARG A 106 11.70 10.63 15.18
N VAL A 107 10.50 10.97 14.72
CA VAL A 107 10.07 10.73 13.34
C VAL A 107 10.58 11.86 12.44
N THR A 108 11.19 11.48 11.32
CA THR A 108 11.62 12.36 10.23
C THR A 108 10.94 11.98 8.94
N GLU A 109 11.07 12.78 7.88
CA GLU A 109 10.55 12.43 6.56
C GLU A 109 11.08 11.07 6.08
N ALA A 110 12.38 10.85 6.24
CA ALA A 110 13.01 9.60 5.83
C ALA A 110 12.50 8.41 6.63
N THR A 111 12.41 8.52 7.96
CA THR A 111 11.96 7.40 8.80
C THR A 111 10.46 7.14 8.66
N ALA A 112 9.65 8.16 8.36
CA ALA A 112 8.23 8.00 8.06
C ALA A 112 8.00 7.22 6.75
N ARG A 113 8.81 7.47 5.71
CA ARG A 113 8.72 6.84 4.39
C ARG A 113 9.42 5.50 4.29
N LEU A 114 10.39 5.23 5.17
CA LEU A 114 11.20 4.01 5.16
C LEU A 114 10.39 2.70 5.18
N PRO A 115 9.31 2.54 5.97
CA PRO A 115 8.51 1.31 5.96
C PRO A 115 7.94 0.97 4.60
N SER A 116 7.47 1.96 3.84
CA SER A 116 6.93 1.76 2.48
C SER A 116 8.04 1.34 1.50
N ALA A 117 9.22 1.96 1.56
CA ALA A 117 10.36 1.60 0.73
C ALA A 117 10.84 0.16 0.99
N VAL A 118 10.89 -0.24 2.26
CA VAL A 118 11.23 -1.62 2.67
C VAL A 118 10.16 -2.61 2.19
N ALA A 119 8.88 -2.30 2.37
CA ALA A 119 7.77 -3.13 1.91
C ALA A 119 7.79 -3.33 0.38
N ALA A 120 8.07 -2.26 -0.37
CA ALA A 120 8.25 -2.31 -1.81
C ALA A 120 9.41 -3.25 -2.21
N THR A 121 10.55 -3.11 -1.55
CA THR A 121 11.74 -3.95 -1.79
C THR A 121 11.45 -5.42 -1.48
N ILE A 122 10.82 -5.72 -0.35
CA ILE A 122 10.41 -7.08 0.00
C ILE A 122 9.50 -7.67 -1.08
N THR A 123 8.56 -6.89 -1.60
CA THR A 123 7.65 -7.36 -2.66
C THR A 123 8.40 -7.67 -3.95
N VAL A 124 9.36 -6.82 -4.36
CA VAL A 124 10.23 -7.07 -5.53
C VAL A 124 11.05 -8.34 -5.33
N LEU A 125 11.63 -8.55 -4.15
CA LEU A 125 12.42 -9.74 -3.84
C LEU A 125 11.56 -11.01 -3.79
N LEU A 126 10.33 -10.95 -3.27
CA LEU A 126 9.37 -12.06 -3.29
C LEU A 126 8.97 -12.43 -4.72
N PHE A 127 8.72 -11.44 -5.59
CA PHE A 127 8.46 -11.68 -7.00
C PHE A 127 9.66 -12.33 -7.69
N TYR A 128 10.88 -11.81 -7.47
CA TYR A 128 12.10 -12.44 -7.97
C TYR A 128 12.19 -13.90 -7.53
N TRP A 129 12.08 -14.16 -6.24
CA TRP A 129 12.18 -15.49 -5.67
C TRP A 129 11.15 -16.46 -6.24
N TYR A 130 9.87 -16.05 -6.33
CA TYR A 130 8.79 -16.91 -6.78
C TYR A 130 8.85 -17.14 -8.29
N PHE A 131 8.96 -16.09 -9.09
CA PHE A 131 9.05 -16.21 -10.56
C PHE A 131 10.29 -16.97 -11.01
N ARG A 132 11.42 -16.79 -10.31
CA ARG A 132 12.64 -17.59 -10.58
C ARG A 132 12.39 -19.08 -10.47
N ARG A 133 11.57 -19.52 -9.54
CA ARG A 133 11.19 -20.94 -9.39
C ARG A 133 10.32 -21.44 -10.53
N GLN A 134 9.46 -20.58 -11.08
CA GLN A 134 8.49 -20.93 -12.11
C GLN A 134 9.08 -20.82 -13.52
N THR A 135 9.92 -19.84 -13.78
CA THR A 135 10.35 -19.43 -15.13
C THR A 135 11.89 -19.33 -15.27
N GLY A 136 12.65 -19.70 -14.26
CA GLY A 136 14.11 -19.62 -14.23
C GLY A 136 14.64 -18.25 -13.82
N LYS A 137 15.98 -18.13 -13.69
CA LYS A 137 16.67 -16.93 -13.17
C LYS A 137 16.32 -15.66 -13.94
N VAL A 138 16.35 -15.73 -15.27
CA VAL A 138 16.03 -14.58 -16.16
C VAL A 138 14.58 -14.15 -15.99
N GLY A 139 13.64 -15.11 -15.99
CA GLY A 139 12.23 -14.82 -15.80
C GLY A 139 11.92 -14.18 -14.43
N GLY A 140 12.59 -14.66 -13.38
CA GLY A 140 12.49 -14.03 -12.05
C GLY A 140 12.98 -12.57 -12.07
N LEU A 141 14.13 -12.30 -12.71
CA LEU A 141 14.66 -10.94 -12.81
C LEU A 141 13.73 -10.02 -13.61
N ILE A 142 13.17 -10.50 -14.72
CA ILE A 142 12.21 -9.74 -15.53
C ILE A 142 10.98 -9.38 -14.69
N ALA A 143 10.38 -10.33 -13.97
CA ALA A 143 9.23 -10.08 -13.13
C ALA A 143 9.53 -9.05 -12.04
N ALA A 144 10.69 -9.16 -11.38
CA ALA A 144 11.12 -8.24 -10.34
C ALA A 144 11.43 -6.83 -10.87
N VAL A 145 11.97 -6.70 -12.09
CA VAL A 145 12.24 -5.40 -12.71
C VAL A 145 10.95 -4.73 -13.20
N ILE A 146 10.04 -5.47 -13.82
CA ILE A 146 8.77 -4.93 -14.34
C ILE A 146 7.87 -4.44 -13.20
N LEU A 147 7.85 -5.11 -12.07
CA LEU A 147 6.94 -4.85 -10.96
C LEU A 147 6.91 -3.39 -10.51
N PRO A 148 8.03 -2.72 -10.20
CA PRO A 148 8.03 -1.35 -9.71
C PRO A 148 7.92 -0.27 -10.79
N LEU A 149 7.96 -0.62 -12.08
CA LEU A 149 8.07 0.34 -13.17
C LEU A 149 6.68 0.81 -13.65
N ASN A 150 5.90 1.43 -12.77
CA ASN A 150 4.63 2.10 -13.07
C ASN A 150 4.38 3.26 -12.11
N ILE A 151 3.41 4.11 -12.44
CA ILE A 151 3.16 5.34 -11.70
C ILE A 151 2.71 5.09 -10.24
N MET A 152 1.96 4.01 -9.97
CA MET A 152 1.48 3.69 -8.64
C MET A 152 2.65 3.34 -7.69
N TRP A 153 3.62 2.60 -8.18
CA TRP A 153 4.83 2.27 -7.42
C TRP A 153 5.71 3.49 -7.20
N LEU A 154 5.87 4.32 -8.23
CA LEU A 154 6.67 5.54 -8.14
C LEU A 154 6.11 6.50 -7.08
N ASP A 155 4.79 6.60 -6.98
CA ASP A 155 4.10 7.44 -6.00
C ASP A 155 4.10 6.83 -4.60
N LYS A 156 3.73 5.54 -4.46
CA LYS A 156 3.45 4.93 -3.15
C LYS A 156 4.63 4.27 -2.46
N ALA A 157 5.64 3.80 -3.19
CA ALA A 157 6.79 3.14 -2.56
C ALA A 157 7.65 4.10 -1.73
N PRO A 158 7.94 5.34 -2.14
CA PRO A 158 8.70 6.30 -1.34
C PRO A 158 7.82 7.22 -0.47
N SER A 159 6.56 6.87 -0.19
CA SER A 159 5.67 7.73 0.60
C SER A 159 5.22 7.08 1.91
N ALA A 160 4.97 7.90 2.94
CA ALA A 160 4.54 7.43 4.26
C ALA A 160 3.04 7.08 4.27
N GLU A 161 2.63 6.20 3.34
CA GLU A 161 1.25 5.75 3.21
C GLU A 161 1.08 4.24 3.43
N ILE A 162 -0.12 3.86 3.87
CA ILE A 162 -0.45 2.46 4.21
C ILE A 162 -0.51 1.53 2.99
N ASP A 163 -0.66 2.10 1.80
CA ASP A 163 -1.00 1.35 0.58
C ASP A 163 0.12 0.41 0.14
N MET A 164 1.39 0.84 0.27
CA MET A 164 2.53 -0.02 -0.11
C MET A 164 2.70 -1.21 0.85
N LEU A 165 2.52 -0.99 2.15
CA LEU A 165 2.52 -2.09 3.12
C LEU A 165 1.41 -3.10 2.81
N GLN A 166 0.21 -2.62 2.45
CA GLN A 166 -0.89 -3.49 2.05
C GLN A 166 -0.53 -4.33 0.82
N VAL A 167 0.09 -3.72 -0.21
CA VAL A 167 0.54 -4.44 -1.41
C VAL A 167 1.53 -5.54 -1.02
N ALA A 168 2.48 -5.24 -0.14
CA ALA A 168 3.48 -6.22 0.31
C ALA A 168 2.81 -7.40 1.04
N TRP A 169 1.90 -7.13 1.98
CA TRP A 169 1.17 -8.15 2.70
C TRP A 169 0.32 -9.03 1.78
N VAL A 170 -0.45 -8.43 0.88
CA VAL A 170 -1.32 -9.16 -0.05
C VAL A 170 -0.50 -9.97 -1.04
N ALA A 171 0.56 -9.40 -1.63
CA ALA A 171 1.42 -10.11 -2.55
C ALA A 171 2.12 -11.30 -1.87
N ALA A 172 2.64 -11.10 -0.65
CA ALA A 172 3.23 -12.17 0.14
C ALA A 172 2.21 -13.27 0.47
N ALA A 173 1.00 -12.90 0.91
CA ALA A 173 -0.05 -13.86 1.21
C ALA A 173 -0.41 -14.72 -0.01
N ILE A 174 -0.55 -14.12 -1.19
CA ILE A 174 -0.88 -14.86 -2.42
C ILE A 174 0.31 -15.73 -2.86
N ILE A 175 1.54 -15.23 -2.83
CA ILE A 175 2.73 -16.01 -3.16
C ILE A 175 2.87 -17.21 -2.22
N PHE A 176 2.66 -17.05 -0.91
CA PHE A 176 2.73 -18.15 0.04
C PHE A 176 1.55 -19.12 -0.11
N LEU A 177 0.35 -18.67 -0.50
CA LEU A 177 -0.73 -19.56 -0.91
C LEU A 177 -0.29 -20.43 -2.10
N LEU A 178 0.30 -19.83 -3.15
CA LEU A 178 0.78 -20.59 -4.30
C LEU A 178 1.84 -21.61 -3.90
N ARG A 179 2.74 -21.25 -2.97
CA ARG A 179 3.72 -22.20 -2.40
C ARG A 179 3.07 -23.31 -1.58
N ALA A 180 2.00 -23.00 -0.83
CA ALA A 180 1.24 -24.01 -0.08
C ALA A 180 0.64 -25.05 -1.03
N LEU A 181 0.05 -24.59 -2.15
CA LEU A 181 -0.54 -25.47 -3.15
C LEU A 181 0.51 -26.35 -3.86
N GLU A 182 1.67 -25.77 -4.19
CA GLU A 182 2.79 -26.51 -4.78
C GLU A 182 3.34 -27.56 -3.81
N ALA A 183 3.60 -27.20 -2.55
CA ALA A 183 4.13 -28.10 -1.54
C ALA A 183 3.18 -29.28 -1.26
N ASP A 184 1.88 -29.03 -1.28
CA ASP A 184 0.87 -30.05 -1.11
C ASP A 184 0.83 -31.01 -2.33
N GLU A 185 0.99 -30.48 -3.55
CA GLU A 185 1.11 -31.29 -4.77
C GLU A 185 2.41 -32.11 -4.82
N GLU A 186 3.49 -31.60 -4.25
CA GLU A 186 4.78 -32.28 -4.09
C GLU A 186 4.78 -33.32 -2.95
N GLY A 187 3.69 -33.42 -2.18
CA GLY A 187 3.57 -34.36 -1.04
C GLY A 187 4.31 -33.92 0.24
N HIS A 188 4.86 -32.70 0.26
CA HIS A 188 5.61 -32.17 1.41
C HIS A 188 4.73 -31.51 2.48
N GLY A 189 3.43 -31.42 2.26
CA GLY A 189 2.48 -30.73 3.13
C GLY A 189 2.63 -29.20 3.12
N GLY A 190 1.53 -28.49 2.84
CA GLY A 190 1.53 -27.02 2.67
C GLY A 190 1.40 -26.20 3.97
N GLY A 191 1.38 -26.84 5.16
CA GLY A 191 0.96 -26.21 6.42
C GLY A 191 1.73 -24.95 6.79
N ILE A 192 3.06 -24.96 6.68
CA ILE A 192 3.91 -23.80 6.99
C ILE A 192 3.62 -22.62 6.03
N TRP A 193 3.35 -22.93 4.76
CA TRP A 193 3.05 -21.91 3.76
C TRP A 193 1.63 -21.36 3.92
N TRP A 194 0.67 -22.19 4.35
CA TRP A 194 -0.66 -21.72 4.77
C TRP A 194 -0.56 -20.77 5.95
N MET A 195 0.25 -21.12 6.97
CA MET A 195 0.49 -20.27 8.12
C MET A 195 1.11 -18.94 7.70
N ALA A 196 2.18 -18.98 6.88
CA ALA A 196 2.81 -17.76 6.37
C ALA A 196 1.83 -16.89 5.56
N ALA A 197 1.01 -17.49 4.69
CA ALA A 197 0.01 -16.77 3.92
C ALA A 197 -1.00 -16.06 4.82
N VAL A 198 -1.56 -16.76 5.82
CA VAL A 198 -2.58 -16.18 6.72
C VAL A 198 -1.98 -15.17 7.70
N LEU A 199 -0.74 -15.36 8.17
CA LEU A 199 -0.04 -14.33 8.95
C LEU A 199 0.18 -13.05 8.14
N CYS A 200 0.48 -13.17 6.84
CA CYS A 200 0.51 -12.00 5.95
C CYS A 200 -0.87 -11.36 5.80
N VAL A 201 -1.96 -12.14 5.73
CA VAL A 201 -3.32 -11.60 5.75
C VAL A 201 -3.59 -10.85 7.05
N ALA A 202 -3.22 -11.41 8.20
CA ALA A 202 -3.38 -10.74 9.50
C ALA A 202 -2.55 -9.43 9.58
N GLY A 203 -1.29 -9.42 9.13
CA GLY A 203 -0.49 -8.21 9.02
C GLY A 203 -1.13 -7.17 8.09
N GLY A 204 -1.72 -7.63 7.00
CA GLY A 204 -2.50 -6.79 6.09
C GLY A 204 -3.77 -6.22 6.74
N VAL A 205 -4.50 -6.99 7.55
CA VAL A 205 -5.66 -6.51 8.34
C VAL A 205 -5.21 -5.44 9.32
N LEU A 206 -4.12 -5.68 10.06
CA LEU A 206 -3.57 -4.73 11.02
C LEU A 206 -2.92 -3.49 10.37
N THR A 207 -2.79 -3.46 9.03
CA THR A 207 -2.36 -2.29 8.25
C THR A 207 -3.55 -1.58 7.62
N LYS A 208 -4.41 -2.35 6.94
CA LYS A 208 -5.58 -1.84 6.22
C LYS A 208 -6.60 -2.97 6.06
N TRP A 209 -7.70 -2.90 6.74
CA TRP A 209 -8.76 -3.92 6.91
C TRP A 209 -9.04 -4.85 5.71
N THR A 210 -8.72 -4.44 4.49
CA THR A 210 -9.18 -5.03 3.22
C THR A 210 -8.33 -6.20 2.71
N ALA A 211 -7.25 -6.58 3.38
CA ALA A 211 -6.36 -7.66 2.93
C ALA A 211 -7.06 -9.03 2.74
N PRO A 212 -8.00 -9.46 3.62
CA PRO A 212 -8.74 -10.71 3.42
C PRO A 212 -9.53 -10.74 2.12
N ALA A 213 -10.12 -9.61 1.70
CA ALA A 213 -10.89 -9.54 0.45
C ALA A 213 -10.01 -9.87 -0.76
N PHE A 214 -8.80 -9.32 -0.84
CA PHE A 214 -7.85 -9.66 -1.90
C PHE A 214 -7.40 -11.11 -1.85
N PHE A 215 -7.09 -11.60 -0.66
CA PHE A 215 -6.61 -12.96 -0.48
C PHE A 215 -7.68 -13.98 -0.86
N TYR A 216 -8.87 -13.91 -0.28
CA TYR A 216 -9.94 -14.85 -0.58
C TYR A 216 -10.58 -14.59 -1.95
N GLY A 217 -10.61 -13.35 -2.43
CA GLY A 217 -10.95 -13.00 -3.80
C GLY A 217 -10.04 -13.63 -4.85
N THR A 218 -8.82 -14.03 -4.45
CA THR A 218 -7.89 -14.82 -5.28
C THR A 218 -7.97 -16.31 -4.97
N ALA A 219 -7.94 -16.69 -3.70
CA ALA A 219 -7.85 -18.08 -3.26
C ALA A 219 -9.08 -18.91 -3.66
N ILE A 220 -10.28 -18.36 -3.47
CA ILE A 220 -11.53 -19.08 -3.75
C ILE A 220 -11.66 -19.42 -5.23
N PRO A 221 -11.55 -18.46 -6.18
CA PRO A 221 -11.60 -18.78 -7.61
C PRO A 221 -10.48 -19.72 -8.04
N LEU A 222 -9.26 -19.54 -7.52
CA LEU A 222 -8.12 -20.39 -7.86
C LEU A 222 -8.35 -21.84 -7.42
N LEU A 223 -8.80 -22.05 -6.19
CA LEU A 223 -9.08 -23.38 -5.66
C LEU A 223 -10.28 -24.01 -6.34
N TRP A 224 -11.28 -23.22 -6.71
CA TRP A 224 -12.42 -23.70 -7.50
C TRP A 224 -11.97 -24.20 -8.88
N CYS A 225 -11.22 -23.39 -9.62
CA CYS A 225 -10.69 -23.79 -10.94
C CYS A 225 -9.79 -25.03 -10.88
N ARG A 226 -9.15 -25.29 -9.71
CA ARG A 226 -8.33 -26.49 -9.49
C ARG A 226 -9.11 -27.68 -8.88
N GLY A 227 -10.40 -27.53 -8.62
CA GLY A 227 -11.22 -28.57 -7.97
C GLY A 227 -10.82 -28.87 -6.52
N ARG A 228 -10.17 -27.92 -5.84
CA ARG A 228 -9.53 -28.10 -4.52
C ARG A 228 -10.13 -27.21 -3.41
N LEU A 229 -11.37 -26.74 -3.55
CA LEU A 229 -12.04 -25.90 -2.53
C LEU A 229 -12.03 -26.51 -1.13
N ARG A 230 -11.99 -27.84 -1.04
CA ARG A 230 -11.91 -28.54 0.26
C ARG A 230 -10.70 -28.14 1.10
N LEU A 231 -9.64 -27.61 0.50
CA LEU A 231 -8.46 -27.13 1.24
C LEU A 231 -8.77 -25.96 2.18
N LEU A 232 -9.81 -25.16 1.89
CA LEU A 232 -10.28 -24.09 2.78
C LEU A 232 -10.89 -24.62 4.08
N TRP A 233 -11.36 -25.86 4.07
CA TRP A 233 -11.88 -26.55 5.27
C TRP A 233 -10.86 -27.51 5.85
N GLY A 234 -9.68 -27.61 5.25
CA GLY A 234 -8.58 -28.44 5.73
C GLY A 234 -7.95 -27.89 7.01
N ARG A 235 -7.45 -28.80 7.86
CA ARG A 235 -6.81 -28.44 9.15
C ARG A 235 -5.73 -27.38 8.99
N GLN A 236 -4.92 -27.45 7.94
CA GLN A 236 -3.83 -26.52 7.69
C GLN A 236 -4.34 -25.06 7.57
N HIS A 237 -5.37 -24.84 6.74
CA HIS A 237 -5.97 -23.52 6.59
C HIS A 237 -6.73 -23.09 7.86
N LEU A 238 -7.56 -23.96 8.45
CA LEU A 238 -8.36 -23.59 9.62
C LEU A 238 -7.48 -23.24 10.84
N CYS A 239 -6.42 -24.03 11.12
CA CYS A 239 -5.47 -23.69 12.19
C CYS A 239 -4.77 -22.35 11.89
N SER A 240 -4.35 -22.11 10.65
CA SER A 240 -3.72 -20.85 10.27
C SER A 240 -4.69 -19.68 10.40
N ALA A 241 -5.94 -19.86 9.97
CA ALA A 241 -7.01 -18.87 10.09
C ALA A 241 -7.32 -18.55 11.55
N ALA A 242 -7.36 -19.56 12.43
CA ALA A 242 -7.55 -19.37 13.87
C ALA A 242 -6.41 -18.53 14.47
N VAL A 243 -5.15 -18.81 14.14
CA VAL A 243 -4.00 -18.02 14.60
C VAL A 243 -4.07 -16.58 14.10
N GLY A 244 -4.29 -16.37 12.79
CA GLY A 244 -4.38 -15.03 12.22
C GLY A 244 -5.56 -14.23 12.79
N ALA A 245 -6.72 -14.87 12.96
CA ALA A 245 -7.89 -14.25 13.60
C ALA A 245 -7.60 -13.89 15.06
N SER A 246 -6.95 -14.79 15.83
CA SER A 246 -6.59 -14.52 17.22
C SER A 246 -5.68 -13.29 17.37
N ILE A 247 -4.74 -13.07 16.44
CA ILE A 247 -3.89 -11.87 16.44
C ILE A 247 -4.74 -10.61 16.22
N CYS A 248 -5.62 -10.62 15.22
CA CYS A 248 -6.45 -9.44 14.89
C CYS A 248 -7.49 -9.17 15.99
N ILE A 249 -8.16 -10.20 16.50
CA ILE A 249 -9.14 -10.10 17.58
C ILE A 249 -8.44 -9.68 18.88
N GLY A 250 -7.28 -10.23 19.18
CA GLY A 250 -6.47 -9.86 20.35
C GLY A 250 -6.15 -8.37 20.36
N TRP A 251 -5.71 -7.83 19.22
CA TRP A 251 -5.52 -6.38 19.10
C TRP A 251 -6.81 -5.60 19.31
N ALA A 252 -7.93 -6.01 18.69
CA ALA A 252 -9.21 -5.33 18.84
C ALA A 252 -9.71 -5.34 20.31
N VAL A 253 -9.58 -6.47 21.01
CA VAL A 253 -9.93 -6.59 22.44
C VAL A 253 -9.07 -5.66 23.28
N LEU A 254 -7.75 -5.60 23.04
CA LEU A 254 -6.86 -4.68 23.75
C LEU A 254 -7.19 -3.21 23.45
N ALA A 255 -7.56 -2.88 22.21
CA ALA A 255 -7.98 -1.53 21.85
C ALA A 255 -9.28 -1.14 22.57
N VAL A 256 -10.28 -2.02 22.54
CA VAL A 256 -11.57 -1.83 23.23
C VAL A 256 -11.40 -1.72 24.74
N SER A 257 -10.54 -2.52 25.36
CA SER A 257 -10.30 -2.46 26.82
C SER A 257 -9.71 -1.13 27.27
N ARG A 258 -9.04 -0.39 26.36
CA ARG A 258 -8.40 0.90 26.66
C ARG A 258 -9.25 2.12 26.29
N THR A 259 -10.21 1.98 25.38
CA THR A 259 -10.99 3.11 24.82
C THR A 259 -12.50 2.96 24.99
N GLY A 260 -12.97 1.77 25.36
CA GLY A 260 -14.39 1.42 25.37
C GLY A 260 -14.90 0.93 24.02
N TRP A 261 -15.95 0.11 24.06
CA TRP A 261 -16.58 -0.49 22.88
C TRP A 261 -17.18 0.56 21.94
N GLU A 262 -17.83 1.56 22.49
CA GLU A 262 -18.56 2.56 21.70
C GLU A 262 -17.63 3.35 20.79
N VAL A 263 -16.50 3.84 21.31
CA VAL A 263 -15.51 4.60 20.54
C VAL A 263 -14.92 3.77 19.40
N PHE A 264 -14.57 2.51 19.70
CA PHE A 264 -14.02 1.59 18.72
C PHE A 264 -15.06 1.26 17.64
N TYR A 265 -16.26 0.81 18.04
CA TYR A 265 -17.32 0.40 17.13
C TYR A 265 -17.79 1.54 16.23
N ASN A 266 -18.06 2.73 16.78
CA ASN A 266 -18.54 3.88 16.01
C ASN A 266 -17.52 4.32 14.96
N THR A 267 -16.21 4.26 15.27
CA THR A 267 -15.19 4.62 14.28
C THR A 267 -15.06 3.56 13.17
N VAL A 268 -15.00 2.27 13.54
CA VAL A 268 -14.82 1.18 12.58
C VAL A 268 -16.06 1.00 11.70
N SER A 269 -17.27 1.05 12.28
CA SER A 269 -18.53 0.94 11.54
C SER A 269 -18.74 2.10 10.58
N ARG A 270 -18.43 3.34 11.01
CA ARG A 270 -18.46 4.51 10.12
C ARG A 270 -17.53 4.32 8.92
N GLU A 271 -16.28 3.90 9.14
CA GLU A 271 -15.31 3.65 8.06
C GLU A 271 -15.79 2.57 7.08
N ALA A 272 -16.45 1.52 7.57
CA ALA A 272 -17.01 0.46 6.73
C ALA A 272 -18.24 0.94 5.95
N LEU A 273 -19.18 1.60 6.62
CA LEU A 273 -20.42 2.10 6.02
C LEU A 273 -20.17 3.18 4.97
N MET A 274 -19.25 4.12 5.22
CA MET A 274 -18.88 5.15 4.23
C MET A 274 -18.39 4.56 2.91
N ARG A 275 -17.81 3.35 2.93
CA ARG A 275 -17.29 2.71 1.72
C ARG A 275 -18.29 1.82 1.03
N LEU A 276 -19.12 1.13 1.80
CA LEU A 276 -19.98 0.06 1.29
C LEU A 276 -21.38 0.56 0.96
N SER A 277 -21.84 1.67 1.56
CA SER A 277 -23.19 2.16 1.42
C SER A 277 -23.27 3.52 0.72
N PRO A 278 -23.77 3.61 -0.51
CA PRO A 278 -24.06 4.89 -1.18
C PRO A 278 -25.10 5.72 -0.42
N ALA A 279 -26.06 5.06 0.24
CA ALA A 279 -27.12 5.70 1.01
C ALA A 279 -26.60 6.50 2.21
N HIS A 280 -25.40 6.22 2.70
CA HIS A 280 -24.78 6.99 3.78
C HIS A 280 -24.37 8.41 3.35
N HIS A 281 -24.33 8.68 2.04
CA HIS A 281 -23.98 9.96 1.45
C HIS A 281 -25.15 10.66 0.77
N ASP A 282 -26.38 10.14 0.90
CA ASP A 282 -27.58 10.61 0.17
C ASP A 282 -27.35 10.76 -1.35
N ARG A 283 -26.48 9.92 -1.92
CA ARG A 283 -26.10 9.94 -3.32
C ARG A 283 -26.55 8.66 -4.03
N PRO A 284 -26.97 8.76 -5.29
CA PRO A 284 -27.24 7.59 -6.12
C PRO A 284 -25.93 6.78 -6.32
N TYR A 285 -26.06 5.48 -6.61
CA TYR A 285 -24.90 4.63 -6.89
C TYR A 285 -24.06 5.20 -8.06
N PRO A 286 -22.73 5.34 -7.90
CA PRO A 286 -21.86 6.03 -8.88
C PRO A 286 -21.50 5.12 -10.08
N TRP A 287 -22.46 4.88 -10.98
CA TRP A 287 -22.28 4.00 -12.13
C TRP A 287 -21.14 4.43 -13.06
N VAL A 288 -20.95 5.72 -13.25
CA VAL A 288 -19.91 6.26 -14.14
C VAL A 288 -18.52 5.92 -13.57
N GLU A 289 -18.31 6.15 -12.30
CA GLU A 289 -17.05 5.83 -11.61
C GLU A 289 -16.81 4.31 -11.58
N THR A 290 -17.85 3.51 -11.35
CA THR A 290 -17.81 2.06 -11.39
C THR A 290 -17.32 1.53 -12.73
N LEU A 291 -17.86 2.05 -13.83
CA LEU A 291 -17.47 1.65 -15.20
C LEU A 291 -16.11 2.23 -15.60
N ALA A 292 -15.76 3.41 -15.12
CA ALA A 292 -14.46 4.04 -15.38
C ALA A 292 -13.31 3.41 -14.59
N HIS A 293 -13.57 2.87 -13.39
CA HIS A 293 -12.54 2.35 -12.50
C HIS A 293 -11.60 1.30 -13.12
N PRO A 294 -12.07 0.28 -13.88
CA PRO A 294 -11.19 -0.65 -14.57
C PRO A 294 -10.26 0.04 -15.57
N LEU A 295 -10.75 1.06 -16.30
CA LEU A 295 -9.97 1.82 -17.26
C LEU A 295 -8.91 2.68 -16.59
N ILE A 296 -9.27 3.32 -15.47
CA ILE A 296 -8.35 4.12 -14.66
C ILE A 296 -7.23 3.23 -14.10
N LEU A 297 -7.58 2.05 -13.59
CA LEU A 297 -6.60 1.10 -13.08
C LEU A 297 -5.70 0.55 -14.19
N PHE A 298 -6.27 0.29 -15.38
CA PHE A 298 -5.50 -0.07 -16.56
C PHE A 298 -4.50 1.03 -16.94
N ALA A 299 -4.94 2.29 -16.98
CA ALA A 299 -4.09 3.44 -17.26
C ALA A 299 -2.99 3.63 -16.20
N ALA A 300 -3.30 3.44 -14.92
CA ALA A 300 -2.34 3.54 -13.83
C ALA A 300 -1.24 2.46 -13.88
N ASN A 301 -1.48 1.35 -14.60
CA ASN A 301 -0.49 0.29 -14.80
C ASN A 301 0.22 0.34 -16.15
N LEU A 302 0.07 1.40 -16.92
CA LEU A 302 0.83 1.57 -18.17
C LEU A 302 2.34 1.63 -17.86
N PRO A 303 3.18 1.09 -18.79
CA PRO A 303 2.81 0.43 -20.06
C PRO A 303 2.44 -1.06 -19.93
N TRP A 304 2.54 -1.63 -18.74
CA TRP A 304 2.46 -3.09 -18.52
C TRP A 304 1.07 -3.65 -18.75
N SER A 305 0.03 -2.88 -18.49
CA SER A 305 -1.36 -3.26 -18.73
C SER A 305 -1.64 -3.60 -20.20
N VAL A 306 -0.93 -3.00 -21.15
CA VAL A 306 -1.03 -3.35 -22.58
C VAL A 306 -0.68 -4.82 -22.84
N CYS A 307 0.23 -5.39 -22.06
CA CYS A 307 0.61 -6.79 -22.19
C CYS A 307 -0.54 -7.76 -21.89
N LEU A 308 -1.55 -7.34 -21.11
CA LEU A 308 -2.69 -8.17 -20.78
C LEU A 308 -3.48 -8.61 -22.03
N PHE A 309 -3.50 -7.79 -23.09
CA PHE A 309 -4.15 -8.16 -24.35
C PHE A 309 -3.55 -9.40 -25.02
N TRP A 310 -2.25 -9.66 -24.82
CA TRP A 310 -1.63 -10.93 -25.27
C TRP A 310 -1.95 -12.08 -24.33
N ALA A 311 -1.92 -11.82 -23.04
CA ALA A 311 -2.18 -12.83 -22.01
C ALA A 311 -3.63 -13.33 -22.02
N LEU A 312 -4.59 -12.50 -22.43
CA LEU A 312 -6.01 -12.86 -22.55
C LEU A 312 -6.30 -13.81 -23.73
N ARG A 313 -5.38 -13.96 -24.67
CA ARG A 313 -5.60 -14.86 -25.81
C ARG A 313 -5.52 -16.33 -25.34
N PRO A 314 -6.49 -17.19 -25.64
CA PRO A 314 -6.44 -18.60 -25.23
C PRO A 314 -5.20 -19.35 -25.75
N SER A 315 -4.63 -18.91 -26.87
CA SER A 315 -3.38 -19.45 -27.42
C SER A 315 -2.17 -19.15 -26.54
N PHE A 316 -2.18 -18.08 -25.73
CA PHE A 316 -1.05 -17.69 -24.91
C PHE A 316 -0.72 -18.72 -23.83
N ALA A 317 -1.74 -19.31 -23.19
CA ALA A 317 -1.55 -20.36 -22.20
C ALA A 317 -0.89 -21.62 -22.80
N ARG A 318 -1.08 -21.88 -24.11
CA ARG A 318 -0.47 -23.02 -24.80
C ARG A 318 1.04 -22.88 -25.01
N LEU A 319 1.57 -21.65 -24.89
CA LEU A 319 3.02 -21.39 -25.00
C LEU A 319 3.78 -21.85 -23.76
N TRP A 320 3.08 -22.18 -22.68
CA TRP A 320 3.67 -22.49 -21.38
C TRP A 320 3.54 -23.96 -21.02
N ASP A 321 4.53 -24.47 -20.30
CA ASP A 321 4.47 -25.76 -19.63
C ASP A 321 3.42 -25.76 -18.51
N GLU A 322 3.27 -26.87 -17.83
CA GLU A 322 2.27 -27.01 -16.75
C GLU A 322 2.50 -26.00 -15.63
N ARG A 323 3.76 -25.73 -15.24
CA ARG A 323 4.08 -24.75 -14.20
C ARG A 323 3.69 -23.32 -14.62
N GLY A 324 4.06 -22.93 -15.83
CA GLY A 324 3.70 -21.63 -16.39
C GLY A 324 2.18 -21.46 -16.54
N ARG A 325 1.45 -22.50 -16.97
CA ARG A 325 -0.02 -22.47 -17.03
C ARG A 325 -0.66 -22.29 -15.66
N ARG A 326 -0.16 -22.97 -14.63
CA ARG A 326 -0.64 -22.81 -13.24
C ARG A 326 -0.39 -21.41 -12.71
N LEU A 327 0.77 -20.83 -13.03
CA LEU A 327 1.06 -19.44 -12.68
C LEU A 327 0.13 -18.48 -13.38
N LEU A 328 -0.10 -18.64 -14.70
CA LEU A 328 -1.04 -17.82 -15.45
C LEU A 328 -2.46 -17.90 -14.87
N GLN A 329 -2.94 -19.11 -14.55
CA GLN A 329 -4.23 -19.31 -13.90
C GLN A 329 -4.31 -18.54 -12.57
N ALA A 330 -3.26 -18.61 -11.75
CA ALA A 330 -3.21 -17.90 -10.49
C ALA A 330 -3.25 -16.38 -10.67
N LEU A 331 -2.52 -15.85 -11.65
CA LEU A 331 -2.52 -14.42 -11.98
C LEU A 331 -3.90 -13.96 -12.49
N HIS A 332 -4.58 -14.75 -13.32
CA HIS A 332 -5.96 -14.46 -13.73
C HIS A 332 -6.91 -14.42 -12.53
N CYS A 333 -6.82 -15.40 -11.61
CA CYS A 333 -7.62 -15.41 -10.39
C CYS A 333 -7.27 -14.26 -9.43
N TRP A 334 -6.05 -13.77 -9.46
CA TRP A 334 -5.67 -12.59 -8.69
C TRP A 334 -6.27 -11.30 -9.26
N ILE A 335 -6.27 -11.16 -10.58
CA ILE A 335 -6.68 -9.92 -11.25
C ILE A 335 -8.21 -9.81 -11.35
N TRP A 336 -8.87 -10.73 -12.08
CA TRP A 336 -10.22 -10.49 -12.56
C TRP A 336 -11.30 -10.50 -11.48
N PRO A 337 -11.34 -11.47 -10.56
CA PRO A 337 -12.34 -11.46 -9.48
C PRO A 337 -12.20 -10.26 -8.56
N ASN A 338 -10.95 -9.89 -8.23
CA ASN A 338 -10.69 -8.71 -7.42
C ASN A 338 -11.01 -7.41 -8.16
N LEU A 339 -10.70 -7.31 -9.46
CA LEU A 339 -11.07 -6.15 -10.27
C LEU A 339 -12.59 -5.94 -10.28
N LEU A 340 -13.34 -7.01 -10.51
CA LEU A 340 -14.81 -6.96 -10.47
C LEU A 340 -15.31 -6.49 -9.10
N PHE A 341 -14.83 -7.11 -8.03
CA PHE A 341 -15.21 -6.77 -6.65
C PHE A 341 -14.91 -5.31 -6.31
N TRP A 342 -13.67 -4.85 -6.52
CA TRP A 342 -13.26 -3.49 -6.16
C TRP A 342 -13.88 -2.42 -7.06
N SER A 343 -14.23 -2.75 -8.31
CA SER A 343 -14.98 -1.85 -9.19
C SER A 343 -16.44 -1.73 -8.79
N SER A 344 -17.03 -2.73 -8.12
CA SER A 344 -18.42 -2.68 -7.67
C SER A 344 -18.61 -1.94 -6.32
N ILE A 345 -17.53 -1.59 -5.62
CA ILE A 345 -17.63 -0.81 -4.38
C ILE A 345 -17.87 0.67 -4.72
N PRO A 346 -18.86 1.34 -4.08
CA PRO A 346 -19.22 2.71 -4.44
C PRO A 346 -18.10 3.74 -4.29
N GLU A 347 -17.24 3.60 -3.29
CA GLU A 347 -16.10 4.52 -3.09
C GLU A 347 -14.89 4.09 -3.92
N HIS A 348 -14.74 4.72 -5.09
CA HIS A 348 -13.67 4.42 -6.03
C HIS A 348 -12.43 5.28 -5.78
N ALA A 349 -11.32 4.66 -5.39
CA ALA A 349 -10.00 5.27 -5.45
C ALA A 349 -8.99 4.24 -5.96
N THR A 350 -8.19 4.60 -6.94
CA THR A 350 -7.18 3.71 -7.57
C THR A 350 -6.27 3.04 -6.53
N ARG A 351 -5.92 3.75 -5.46
CA ARG A 351 -5.13 3.23 -4.33
C ARG A 351 -5.79 2.06 -3.58
N HIS A 352 -7.14 1.95 -3.62
CA HIS A 352 -7.84 0.83 -2.99
C HIS A 352 -7.60 -0.48 -3.73
N SER A 353 -7.40 -0.42 -5.03
CA SER A 353 -7.14 -1.56 -5.91
C SER A 353 -5.63 -1.79 -6.17
N PHE A 354 -4.75 -1.06 -5.48
CA PHE A 354 -3.30 -1.14 -5.72
C PHE A 354 -2.71 -2.57 -5.61
N PRO A 355 -3.16 -3.47 -4.71
CA PRO A 355 -2.69 -4.86 -4.71
C PRO A 355 -2.92 -5.64 -6.02
N LEU A 356 -3.86 -5.21 -6.87
CA LEU A 356 -4.08 -5.78 -8.21
C LEU A 356 -2.91 -5.49 -9.17
N CYS A 357 -2.23 -4.35 -8.99
CA CYS A 357 -1.10 -3.96 -9.83
C CYS A 357 0.01 -5.03 -9.83
N ALA A 358 0.22 -5.70 -8.68
CA ALA A 358 1.19 -6.77 -8.59
C ALA A 358 0.80 -7.99 -9.46
N GLY A 359 -0.48 -8.35 -9.49
CA GLY A 359 -1.00 -9.40 -10.40
C GLY A 359 -0.87 -9.00 -11.88
N MET A 360 -1.25 -7.75 -12.21
CA MET A 360 -1.18 -7.23 -13.59
C MET A 360 0.25 -7.17 -14.11
N THR A 361 1.20 -6.70 -13.30
CA THR A 361 2.62 -6.68 -13.66
C THR A 361 3.22 -8.08 -13.72
N GLY A 362 2.79 -9.00 -12.86
CA GLY A 362 3.14 -10.43 -12.96
C GLY A 362 2.67 -11.05 -14.28
N MET A 363 1.47 -10.73 -14.73
CA MET A 363 0.95 -11.16 -16.03
C MET A 363 1.76 -10.55 -17.20
N ALA A 364 2.10 -9.26 -17.12
CA ALA A 364 2.97 -8.60 -18.09
C ALA A 364 4.35 -9.26 -18.15
N ALA A 365 4.91 -9.64 -17.01
CA ALA A 365 6.18 -10.35 -16.94
C ALA A 365 6.14 -11.69 -17.69
N MET A 366 5.04 -12.44 -17.60
CA MET A 366 4.87 -13.67 -18.38
C MET A 366 4.91 -13.40 -19.90
N VAL A 367 4.31 -12.32 -20.36
CA VAL A 367 4.36 -11.92 -21.77
C VAL A 367 5.79 -11.52 -22.19
N TRP A 368 6.49 -10.76 -21.35
CA TRP A 368 7.87 -10.37 -21.61
C TRP A 368 8.84 -11.55 -21.67
N ILE A 369 8.66 -12.52 -20.76
CA ILE A 369 9.44 -13.77 -20.76
C ILE A 369 9.17 -14.53 -22.08
N ALA A 370 7.90 -14.62 -22.53
CA ALA A 370 7.57 -15.29 -23.78
C ALA A 370 8.18 -14.60 -25.01
N TRP A 371 8.28 -13.27 -25.02
CA TRP A 371 9.00 -12.52 -26.07
C TRP A 371 10.49 -12.80 -26.05
N LEU A 372 11.12 -12.79 -24.89
CA LEU A 372 12.56 -13.02 -24.73
C LEU A 372 12.97 -14.46 -25.02
N ASP A 373 12.10 -15.42 -24.70
CA ASP A 373 12.29 -16.84 -25.02
C ASP A 373 11.98 -17.20 -26.49
N GLY A 374 11.47 -16.22 -27.28
CA GLY A 374 11.05 -16.47 -28.66
C GLY A 374 9.76 -17.28 -28.81
N ARG A 375 9.06 -17.58 -27.71
CA ARG A 375 7.76 -18.30 -27.72
C ARG A 375 6.66 -17.43 -28.31
N LEU A 376 6.79 -16.12 -28.15
CA LEU A 376 5.89 -15.11 -28.71
C LEU A 376 6.70 -14.18 -29.61
N LYS A 377 6.18 -13.88 -30.81
CA LYS A 377 6.85 -13.00 -31.75
C LYS A 377 6.87 -11.56 -31.22
N TRP A 378 8.05 -10.98 -31.08
CA TRP A 378 8.23 -9.59 -30.67
C TRP A 378 7.66 -8.63 -31.75
N PRO A 379 6.83 -7.64 -31.36
CA PRO A 379 6.14 -6.79 -32.33
C PRO A 379 7.04 -5.75 -33.02
N VAL A 380 8.18 -5.39 -32.41
CA VAL A 380 9.04 -4.32 -32.88
C VAL A 380 10.32 -4.89 -33.50
N ARG A 381 10.54 -4.72 -34.79
CA ARG A 381 11.69 -5.32 -35.50
C ARG A 381 13.03 -4.65 -35.20
N TRP A 382 13.01 -3.37 -34.87
CA TRP A 382 14.19 -2.49 -34.82
C TRP A 382 14.87 -2.48 -33.44
N ILE A 383 14.18 -2.85 -32.37
CA ILE A 383 14.65 -2.75 -30.99
C ILE A 383 14.49 -4.11 -30.32
N ARG A 384 15.52 -4.53 -29.59
CA ARG A 384 15.46 -5.79 -28.80
C ARG A 384 14.58 -5.61 -27.56
N PRO A 385 13.81 -6.63 -27.13
CA PRO A 385 12.96 -6.54 -25.93
C PRO A 385 13.74 -6.10 -24.67
N ILE A 386 14.95 -6.61 -24.48
CA ILE A 386 15.79 -6.25 -23.33
C ILE A 386 16.15 -4.76 -23.32
N SER A 387 16.43 -4.17 -24.48
CA SER A 387 16.75 -2.75 -24.59
C SER A 387 15.56 -1.86 -24.23
N VAL A 388 14.34 -2.29 -24.57
CA VAL A 388 13.12 -1.59 -24.16
C VAL A 388 12.96 -1.66 -22.64
N LEU A 389 13.17 -2.83 -22.03
CA LEU A 389 13.04 -3.00 -20.58
C LEU A 389 14.06 -2.13 -19.81
N VAL A 390 15.31 -2.09 -20.27
CA VAL A 390 16.36 -1.23 -19.73
C VAL A 390 15.99 0.25 -19.91
N GLY A 391 15.55 0.65 -21.11
CA GLY A 391 15.10 2.01 -21.38
C GLY A 391 13.93 2.44 -20.49
N MET A 392 12.97 1.53 -20.23
CA MET A 392 11.87 1.78 -19.30
C MET A 392 12.36 1.95 -17.85
N ALA A 393 13.29 1.12 -17.40
CA ALA A 393 13.88 1.28 -16.06
C ALA A 393 14.58 2.65 -15.92
N MET A 394 15.38 3.03 -16.92
CA MET A 394 16.05 4.34 -16.96
C MET A 394 15.03 5.50 -17.01
N PHE A 395 13.97 5.37 -17.79
CA PHE A 395 12.90 6.36 -17.87
C PHE A 395 12.24 6.59 -16.50
N TRP A 396 11.86 5.52 -15.78
CA TRP A 396 11.22 5.65 -14.47
C TRP A 396 12.16 6.22 -13.41
N VAL A 397 13.44 5.85 -13.43
CA VAL A 397 14.45 6.48 -12.56
C VAL A 397 14.61 7.96 -12.91
N GLY A 398 14.72 8.30 -14.19
CA GLY A 398 14.81 9.69 -14.66
C GLY A 398 13.58 10.51 -14.27
N LEU A 399 12.37 9.95 -14.45
CA LEU A 399 11.12 10.60 -14.06
C LEU A 399 11.09 10.87 -12.53
N LYS A 400 11.58 9.92 -11.71
CA LYS A 400 11.71 10.15 -10.28
C LYS A 400 12.66 11.29 -9.95
N LEU A 401 13.83 11.36 -10.61
CA LEU A 401 14.80 12.43 -10.40
C LEU A 401 14.20 13.81 -10.75
N VAL A 402 13.52 13.90 -11.89
CA VAL A 402 12.82 15.12 -12.31
C VAL A 402 11.75 15.51 -11.28
N PHE A 403 10.98 14.55 -10.79
CA PHE A 403 9.97 14.82 -9.77
C PHE A 403 10.59 15.32 -8.47
N LEU A 404 11.62 14.65 -7.95
CA LEU A 404 12.25 15.00 -6.68
C LEU A 404 12.98 16.36 -6.73
N HIS A 405 13.66 16.68 -7.82
CA HIS A 405 14.49 17.88 -7.91
C HIS A 405 13.81 19.06 -8.63
N GLY A 406 12.73 18.80 -9.38
CA GLY A 406 11.97 19.84 -10.06
C GLY A 406 10.63 20.13 -9.37
N VAL A 407 9.79 19.10 -9.17
CA VAL A 407 8.42 19.32 -8.68
C VAL A 407 8.36 19.50 -7.17
N VAL A 408 9.12 18.71 -6.41
CA VAL A 408 9.06 18.74 -4.93
C VAL A 408 9.49 20.09 -4.36
N PRO A 409 10.60 20.74 -4.80
CA PRO A 409 10.95 22.07 -4.31
C PRO A 409 9.84 23.10 -4.52
N SER A 410 9.30 23.20 -5.73
CA SER A 410 8.20 24.12 -6.04
C SER A 410 6.95 23.89 -5.18
N ARG A 411 6.66 22.63 -4.83
CA ARG A 411 5.57 22.32 -3.89
C ARG A 411 5.86 22.76 -2.47
N ASN A 412 7.12 22.63 -2.01
CA ASN A 412 7.52 23.09 -0.68
C ASN A 412 7.37 24.60 -0.55
N ASP A 413 7.86 25.34 -1.57
CA ASP A 413 7.79 26.81 -1.61
C ASP A 413 6.35 27.35 -1.62
N THR A 414 5.40 26.56 -2.12
CA THR A 414 3.98 26.96 -2.13
C THR A 414 3.27 26.68 -0.81
N ARG A 415 3.70 25.65 -0.07
CA ARG A 415 2.98 25.18 1.14
C ARG A 415 3.57 25.68 2.45
N GLU A 416 4.87 25.74 2.54
CA GLU A 416 5.64 26.27 3.67
C GLU A 416 5.23 25.75 5.07
N PRO A 417 4.91 24.43 5.27
CA PRO A 417 4.41 23.97 6.56
C PRO A 417 5.44 24.10 7.69
N ARG A 418 6.75 24.03 7.38
CA ARG A 418 7.81 24.24 8.39
C ARG A 418 7.91 25.69 8.84
N GLU A 419 7.84 26.61 7.90
CA GLU A 419 7.90 28.05 8.14
C GLU A 419 6.69 28.50 8.96
N LYS A 420 5.50 28.04 8.60
CA LYS A 420 4.26 28.30 9.34
C LYS A 420 4.30 27.69 10.75
N ALA A 421 4.77 26.46 10.88
CA ALA A 421 4.97 25.81 12.17
C ALA A 421 5.97 26.57 13.06
N ALA A 422 7.07 27.11 12.48
CA ALA A 422 8.04 27.90 13.20
C ALA A 422 7.45 29.24 13.68
N GLN A 423 6.61 29.90 12.88
CA GLN A 423 5.88 31.12 13.28
C GLN A 423 4.95 30.84 14.47
N ILE A 424 4.19 29.74 14.42
CA ILE A 424 3.33 29.32 15.54
C ILE A 424 4.19 29.02 16.79
N ALA A 425 5.30 28.28 16.61
CA ALA A 425 6.19 27.93 17.71
C ALA A 425 6.86 29.13 18.36
N ALA A 426 7.10 30.22 17.62
CA ALA A 426 7.63 31.46 18.14
C ALA A 426 6.58 32.27 18.94
N ALA A 427 5.30 32.16 18.56
CA ALA A 427 4.19 32.87 19.19
C ALA A 427 3.64 32.15 20.44
N VAL A 428 3.79 30.80 20.51
CA VAL A 428 3.27 29.99 21.62
C VAL A 428 4.39 29.64 22.58
N PRO A 429 4.28 29.94 23.89
CA PRO A 429 5.27 29.57 24.92
C PRO A 429 5.52 28.04 24.92
N GLU A 430 6.75 27.63 25.25
CA GLU A 430 7.12 26.19 25.25
C GLU A 430 6.32 25.34 26.25
N SER A 431 5.93 25.95 27.37
CA SER A 431 5.11 25.30 28.41
C SER A 431 3.64 25.19 28.05
N ALA A 432 3.16 25.96 27.04
CA ALA A 432 1.75 26.03 26.70
C ALA A 432 1.33 24.86 25.76
N THR A 433 0.17 24.30 26.03
CA THR A 433 -0.48 23.35 25.11
C THR A 433 -1.22 24.12 24.02
N LEU A 434 -0.99 23.74 22.76
CA LEU A 434 -1.73 24.28 21.64
C LEU A 434 -3.05 23.49 21.46
N TYR A 435 -4.15 24.22 21.36
CA TYR A 435 -5.47 23.65 21.11
C TYR A 435 -5.89 23.88 19.65
N LEU A 436 -6.64 22.93 19.09
CA LEU A 436 -7.25 23.08 17.77
C LEU A 436 -8.63 22.41 17.75
N PHE A 437 -9.49 22.89 16.87
CA PHE A 437 -10.86 22.41 16.74
C PHE A 437 -11.04 21.62 15.44
N ARG A 438 -11.47 22.26 14.36
CA ARG A 438 -11.77 21.58 13.09
C ARG A 438 -10.62 21.51 12.11
N LEU A 439 -9.55 22.27 12.36
CA LEU A 439 -8.38 22.31 11.49
C LEU A 439 -7.87 20.89 11.15
N LYS A 440 -7.70 20.66 9.85
CA LYS A 440 -7.18 19.40 9.30
C LYS A 440 -5.80 19.54 8.68
N ASP A 441 -5.00 20.52 9.11
CA ASP A 441 -3.65 20.70 8.62
C ASP A 441 -2.65 19.93 9.49
N GLU A 442 -2.56 18.64 9.21
CA GLU A 442 -1.56 17.79 9.86
C GLU A 442 -0.12 18.17 9.46
N GLY A 443 0.07 18.86 8.33
CA GLY A 443 1.38 19.31 7.86
C GLY A 443 2.03 20.28 8.84
N ILE A 444 1.35 21.36 9.13
CA ILE A 444 1.82 22.37 10.10
C ILE A 444 2.02 21.73 11.48
N MET A 445 1.08 20.90 11.93
CA MET A 445 1.13 20.29 13.26
C MET A 445 2.28 19.29 13.42
N PHE A 446 2.63 18.55 12.37
CA PHE A 446 3.80 17.66 12.41
C PHE A 446 5.10 18.44 12.66
N TYR A 447 5.30 19.55 11.95
CA TYR A 447 6.51 20.37 12.08
C TYR A 447 6.50 21.27 13.32
N TYR A 448 5.34 21.60 13.86
CA TYR A 448 5.22 22.26 15.16
C TYR A 448 5.84 21.39 16.28
N GLY A 449 5.62 20.08 16.24
CA GLY A 449 6.36 19.09 17.02
C GLY A 449 6.15 19.11 18.55
N ARG A 450 5.31 20.01 19.06
CA ARG A 450 4.97 20.15 20.47
C ARG A 450 3.60 19.53 20.76
N PRO A 451 3.20 19.37 22.06
CA PRO A 451 1.89 18.84 22.40
C PRO A 451 0.75 19.67 21.83
N VAL A 452 -0.16 18.97 21.14
CA VAL A 452 -1.38 19.55 20.57
C VAL A 452 -2.57 18.74 21.08
N ARG A 453 -3.67 19.41 21.42
CA ARG A 453 -4.93 18.77 21.83
C ARG A 453 -6.08 19.25 20.96
N ARG A 454 -6.91 18.31 20.53
CA ARG A 454 -8.15 18.61 19.83
C ARG A 454 -9.28 18.81 20.83
N LEU A 455 -10.09 19.82 20.59
CA LEU A 455 -11.34 20.06 21.32
C LEU A 455 -12.50 20.09 20.32
N HIS A 456 -13.71 19.79 20.81
CA HIS A 456 -14.91 19.74 19.96
C HIS A 456 -15.62 21.10 19.85
N GLY A 457 -15.25 22.08 20.68
CA GLY A 457 -15.75 23.43 20.67
C GLY A 457 -15.00 24.32 21.66
N ILE A 458 -15.14 25.63 21.51
CA ILE A 458 -14.47 26.64 22.34
C ILE A 458 -14.94 26.55 23.80
N GLU A 459 -16.17 26.13 24.03
CA GLU A 459 -16.76 25.90 25.35
C GLU A 459 -16.03 24.80 26.17
N HIS A 460 -15.28 23.95 25.49
CA HIS A 460 -14.47 22.89 26.14
C HIS A 460 -13.05 23.33 26.48
N LEU A 461 -12.70 24.60 26.24
CA LEU A 461 -11.41 25.13 26.67
C LEU A 461 -11.31 25.06 28.20
N PRO A 462 -10.20 24.54 28.75
CA PRO A 462 -10.04 24.47 30.19
C PRO A 462 -9.99 25.86 30.80
N SER A 463 -10.48 26.02 32.02
CA SER A 463 -10.24 27.20 32.84
C SER A 463 -8.78 27.19 33.30
N SER A 464 -8.03 28.24 32.99
CA SER A 464 -6.61 28.35 33.30
C SER A 464 -6.29 29.76 33.67
N GLY A 465 -5.50 29.94 34.75
CA GLY A 465 -4.96 31.26 35.08
C GLY A 465 -3.90 31.76 34.08
N GLU A 466 -3.49 30.90 33.12
CA GLU A 466 -2.55 31.24 32.07
C GLU A 466 -3.23 31.37 30.72
N PRO A 467 -2.72 32.17 29.78
CA PRO A 467 -3.25 32.29 28.43
C PRO A 467 -3.26 30.96 27.69
N LEU A 468 -4.37 30.65 27.02
CA LEU A 468 -4.53 29.46 26.18
C LEU A 468 -4.39 29.82 24.69
N TYR A 469 -3.71 28.98 23.95
CA TYR A 469 -3.44 29.21 22.54
C TYR A 469 -4.23 28.21 21.70
N CYS A 470 -5.00 28.72 20.72
CA CYS A 470 -5.85 27.90 19.85
C CYS A 470 -5.63 28.27 18.39
N ILE A 471 -5.64 27.27 17.51
CA ILE A 471 -5.74 27.50 16.08
C ILE A 471 -7.19 27.23 15.66
N LEU A 472 -7.76 28.22 14.97
CA LEU A 472 -9.14 28.24 14.48
C LEU A 472 -9.13 28.44 12.97
N GLU A 473 -10.12 27.84 12.29
CA GLU A 473 -10.46 28.25 10.94
C GLU A 473 -11.08 29.67 10.97
N LYS A 474 -10.93 30.44 9.91
CA LYS A 474 -11.50 31.80 9.82
C LYS A 474 -13.01 31.83 10.16
N THR A 475 -13.75 30.86 9.67
CA THR A 475 -15.19 30.72 9.94
C THR A 475 -15.51 30.48 11.42
N GLU A 476 -14.64 29.76 12.11
CA GLU A 476 -14.78 29.52 13.56
C GLU A 476 -14.45 30.80 14.36
N TRP A 477 -13.46 31.55 13.91
CA TRP A 477 -13.08 32.84 14.53
C TRP A 477 -14.14 33.92 14.33
N GLU A 478 -14.66 34.06 13.10
CA GLU A 478 -15.72 35.04 12.78
C GLU A 478 -17.08 34.69 13.44
N GLY A 479 -17.35 33.40 13.66
CA GLY A 479 -18.55 32.94 14.37
C GLY A 479 -18.42 32.90 15.90
N TYR A 480 -17.25 33.29 16.42
CA TYR A 480 -17.00 33.26 17.86
C TYR A 480 -17.79 34.38 18.59
N ASP A 481 -18.57 34.00 19.58
CA ASP A 481 -19.49 34.86 20.33
C ASP A 481 -18.83 35.78 21.36
N GLN A 482 -17.47 35.77 21.44
CA GLN A 482 -16.66 36.51 22.41
C GLN A 482 -17.02 36.20 23.88
N SER A 483 -17.56 35.03 24.14
CA SER A 483 -17.88 34.54 25.49
C SER A 483 -16.66 34.55 26.43
N ARG A 484 -15.45 34.60 25.87
CA ARG A 484 -14.17 34.69 26.58
C ARG A 484 -13.27 35.69 25.86
N PRO A 485 -12.51 36.57 26.56
CA PRO A 485 -11.60 37.48 25.89
C PRO A 485 -10.59 36.74 25.03
N ALA A 486 -10.49 37.09 23.76
CA ALA A 486 -9.59 36.47 22.79
C ALA A 486 -9.00 37.54 21.87
N GLU A 487 -7.73 37.36 21.51
CA GLU A 487 -7.06 38.20 20.51
C GLU A 487 -6.44 37.34 19.41
N ALA A 488 -6.48 37.79 18.16
CA ALA A 488 -5.79 37.18 17.04
C ALA A 488 -4.31 37.54 17.12
N VAL A 489 -3.46 36.53 17.35
CA VAL A 489 -2.00 36.69 17.45
C VAL A 489 -1.34 36.61 16.08
N LEU A 490 -1.80 35.67 15.23
CA LEU A 490 -1.16 35.40 13.94
C LEU A 490 -2.20 34.88 12.95
N TRP A 491 -2.18 35.39 11.71
CA TRP A 491 -2.96 34.88 10.59
C TRP A 491 -2.07 34.10 9.63
N LEU A 492 -2.49 32.92 9.25
CA LEU A 492 -1.81 32.02 8.33
C LEU A 492 -2.78 31.48 7.28
N ARG A 493 -2.23 30.72 6.33
CA ARG A 493 -3.03 29.91 5.40
C ARG A 493 -2.66 28.44 5.57
N ASP A 494 -3.67 27.59 5.59
CA ASP A 494 -3.49 26.15 5.62
C ASP A 494 -2.92 25.59 4.30
N GLU A 495 -2.73 24.28 4.21
CA GLU A 495 -2.27 23.61 2.97
C GLU A 495 -3.26 23.72 1.80
N GLN A 496 -4.52 24.06 2.05
CA GLN A 496 -5.57 24.21 1.04
C GLN A 496 -5.76 25.68 0.63
N GLY A 497 -5.04 26.60 1.28
CA GLY A 497 -5.13 28.03 1.03
C GLY A 497 -6.20 28.73 1.86
N SER A 498 -6.89 28.03 2.78
CA SER A 498 -7.87 28.61 3.69
C SER A 498 -7.20 29.41 4.79
N GLU A 499 -7.80 30.52 5.20
CA GLU A 499 -7.26 31.35 6.28
C GLU A 499 -7.53 30.71 7.64
N ILE A 500 -6.48 30.66 8.45
CA ILE A 500 -6.49 30.17 9.84
C ILE A 500 -5.89 31.22 10.76
N VAL A 501 -6.34 31.25 12.00
CA VAL A 501 -5.87 32.20 13.00
C VAL A 501 -5.35 31.48 14.24
N LEU A 502 -4.18 31.89 14.70
CA LEU A 502 -3.71 31.57 16.04
C LEU A 502 -4.29 32.61 17.00
N ALA A 503 -5.20 32.21 17.87
CA ALA A 503 -5.84 33.05 18.86
C ALA A 503 -5.30 32.76 20.25
N ARG A 504 -5.15 33.83 21.07
CA ARG A 504 -4.81 33.77 22.49
C ARG A 504 -6.08 34.07 23.29
N PHE A 505 -6.48 33.12 24.14
CA PHE A 505 -7.61 33.27 25.07
C PHE A 505 -7.10 33.55 26.46
N THR A 506 -7.73 34.51 27.15
CA THR A 506 -7.44 34.85 28.53
C THR A 506 -8.70 34.69 29.37
N ASP A 507 -8.58 34.16 30.58
CA ASP A 507 -9.72 34.17 31.49
C ASP A 507 -9.98 35.62 31.97
N LEU A 508 -11.25 35.97 32.08
CA LEU A 508 -11.63 37.12 32.85
C LEU A 508 -11.13 36.90 34.28
N GLN A 509 -10.16 37.70 34.72
CA GLN A 509 -9.84 37.73 36.15
C GLN A 509 -11.16 37.96 36.91
N PRO A 510 -11.47 37.17 37.95
CA PRO A 510 -12.57 37.54 38.81
C PRO A 510 -12.28 38.97 39.25
N HIS A 511 -13.21 39.88 38.98
CA HIS A 511 -13.15 41.21 39.58
C HIS A 511 -13.01 40.98 41.09
N ASP A 512 -11.86 41.36 41.64
CA ASP A 512 -11.72 41.59 43.03
C ASP A 512 -12.64 42.78 43.34
N ASP A 513 -13.88 42.47 43.70
CA ASP A 513 -14.78 43.43 44.33
C ASP A 513 -14.18 43.69 45.72
N GLY A 514 -13.15 44.55 45.69
CA GLY A 514 -12.64 45.14 46.89
C GLY A 514 -13.70 45.96 47.59
N SER A 515 -14.15 45.40 48.69
CA SER A 515 -14.89 46.13 49.71
C SER A 515 -14.27 45.91 51.05
#